data_54c9c31e0d6ea82e412a5a0497977822
#
_entry.id   54c9c31e0d6ea82e412a5a0497977822
#
_cell.length_a   1.000
_cell.length_b   1.000
_cell.length_c   1.000
_cell.angle_alpha   90.00
_cell.angle_beta   90.00
_cell.angle_gamma   90.00
#
_symmetry.space_group_name_H-M   'P 1'
#
loop_
_entity.id
_entity.type
_entity.pdbx_description
1 polymer ?
#
loop_
_entity_poly.entity_id
_entity_poly.type
_entity_poly.pdbx_seq_one_letter_code
_entity_poly.pdbx_strand_id
1 'polypeptide(L)'
;MKNLRTKVLSAVLAVSVLGASAVALTGCGKKDTTNDSKVTLTNVSYDPTRELYESYNKIFAKHWKEETGQDVEVTQSHGGSGKQALEVANGLEADVVTLALEYDVNAIRDAGLIED
;
A
#
# COMPACT_ATOMS: atom_id res chain seq x y z
N MET A 1 -13.81 -1.22 -61.14
CA MET A 1 -15.18 -1.58 -61.64
C MET A 1 -16.10 -1.79 -60.43
N LYS A 2 -17.02 -0.89 -60.38
CA LYS A 2 -18.46 -1.08 -60.04
C LYS A 2 -18.76 -1.64 -58.65
N ASN A 3 -19.20 -0.76 -57.76
CA ASN A 3 -20.64 -0.52 -57.44
C ASN A 3 -21.23 -1.67 -56.64
N LEU A 4 -21.90 -1.45 -55.52
CA LEU A 4 -23.18 -0.79 -55.33
C LEU A 4 -23.50 -0.76 -53.83
N ARG A 5 -23.64 0.35 -53.17
CA ARG A 5 -24.92 0.90 -52.73
C ARG A 5 -25.98 -0.15 -52.33
N THR A 6 -26.33 -0.18 -51.07
CA THR A 6 -27.74 -0.09 -50.73
C THR A 6 -27.92 0.47 -49.32
N LYS A 7 -28.62 1.54 -49.27
CA LYS A 7 -29.29 2.17 -48.16
C LYS A 7 -30.43 1.29 -47.71
N VAL A 8 -30.67 1.14 -46.44
CA VAL A 8 -32.03 1.02 -45.90
C VAL A 8 -32.06 1.77 -44.58
N LEU A 9 -32.71 2.72 -44.65
CA LEU A 9 -33.53 3.63 -43.91
C LEU A 9 -34.69 2.90 -43.23
N SER A 10 -35.12 3.51 -42.12
CA SER A 10 -36.44 3.33 -41.44
C SER A 10 -36.43 2.22 -40.38
N ALA A 11 -36.96 2.41 -39.21
CA ALA A 11 -38.05 3.27 -38.77
C ALA A 11 -37.99 3.58 -37.30
N VAL A 12 -38.40 4.77 -37.00
CA VAL A 12 -38.86 5.28 -35.73
C VAL A 12 -40.05 4.48 -35.21
N LEU A 13 -40.01 4.11 -33.93
CA LEU A 13 -41.24 3.95 -33.17
C LEU A 13 -41.00 4.36 -31.73
N ALA A 14 -41.49 5.54 -31.45
CA ALA A 14 -41.69 6.05 -30.11
C ALA A 14 -42.82 5.30 -29.43
N VAL A 15 -42.56 4.75 -28.26
CA VAL A 15 -43.62 4.42 -27.31
C VAL A 15 -43.24 5.03 -25.98
N SER A 16 -43.89 6.13 -25.73
CA SER A 16 -43.95 6.76 -24.41
C SER A 16 -44.90 5.94 -23.55
N VAL A 17 -44.35 5.41 -22.44
CA VAL A 17 -45.21 4.95 -21.34
C VAL A 17 -44.74 5.72 -20.10
N LEU A 18 -45.60 6.64 -19.70
CA LEU A 18 -45.58 7.23 -18.36
C LEU A 18 -45.86 6.12 -17.35
N GLY A 19 -44.91 5.93 -16.46
CA GLY A 19 -45.06 5.12 -15.26
C GLY A 19 -44.31 5.78 -14.14
N ALA A 20 -44.98 6.66 -13.42
CA ALA A 20 -44.51 7.19 -12.19
C ALA A 20 -44.41 6.05 -11.16
N SER A 21 -43.19 5.76 -10.72
CA SER A 21 -42.96 5.03 -9.48
C SER A 21 -41.73 5.64 -8.81
N ALA A 22 -42.02 6.56 -7.93
CA ALA A 22 -41.08 7.04 -6.96
C ALA A 22 -40.74 5.89 -6.00
N VAL A 23 -39.60 5.24 -6.21
CA VAL A 23 -39.00 4.41 -5.21
C VAL A 23 -37.80 5.22 -4.66
N ALA A 24 -38.05 5.92 -3.59
CA ALA A 24 -37.01 6.46 -2.76
C ALA A 24 -36.26 5.29 -2.11
N LEU A 25 -35.26 4.80 -2.80
CA LEU A 25 -34.22 3.96 -2.21
C LEU A 25 -33.24 4.90 -1.52
N THR A 26 -33.56 5.25 -0.28
CA THR A 26 -32.56 5.70 0.66
C THR A 26 -31.65 4.50 0.95
N GLY A 27 -30.79 4.18 0.02
CA GLY A 27 -29.64 3.38 0.22
C GLY A 27 -28.63 4.18 1.03
N CYS A 28 -28.77 4.20 2.36
CA CYS A 28 -27.62 4.40 3.22
C CYS A 28 -26.67 3.23 2.98
N GLY A 29 -25.95 3.28 1.88
CA GLY A 29 -24.73 2.53 1.70
C GLY A 29 -23.76 3.07 2.76
N LYS A 30 -23.68 2.39 3.91
CA LYS A 30 -22.46 2.39 4.69
C LYS A 30 -21.37 2.04 3.69
N LYS A 31 -20.59 3.02 3.32
CA LYS A 31 -19.28 2.79 2.76
C LYS A 31 -18.49 2.19 3.89
N ASP A 32 -18.56 0.88 4.03
CA ASP A 32 -17.53 0.13 4.70
C ASP A 32 -16.29 0.33 3.84
N THR A 33 -15.59 1.43 4.08
CA THR A 33 -14.19 1.54 3.75
C THR A 33 -13.45 0.66 4.76
N THR A 34 -13.63 -0.65 4.64
CA THR A 34 -12.62 -1.56 5.08
C THR A 34 -11.43 -1.26 4.21
N ASN A 35 -10.51 -0.51 4.76
CA ASN A 35 -9.20 -0.29 4.17
C ASN A 35 -8.43 -1.61 4.32
N ASP A 36 -8.81 -2.56 3.49
CA ASP A 36 -8.33 -3.96 3.51
C ASP A 36 -6.96 -4.06 2.81
N SER A 37 -6.27 -2.94 2.69
CA SER A 37 -4.91 -2.90 2.21
C SER A 37 -3.96 -3.24 3.36
N LYS A 38 -3.51 -4.48 3.39
CA LYS A 38 -2.39 -4.89 4.23
C LYS A 38 -1.16 -4.06 3.85
N VAL A 39 -0.58 -3.39 4.83
CA VAL A 39 0.66 -2.65 4.68
C VAL A 39 1.83 -3.54 5.08
N THR A 40 2.86 -3.55 4.27
CA THR A 40 4.12 -4.23 4.60
C THR A 40 5.19 -3.18 4.88
N LEU A 41 5.83 -3.28 6.03
CA LEU A 41 6.98 -2.47 6.41
C LEU A 41 8.23 -3.36 6.49
N THR A 42 9.37 -2.82 6.14
CA THR A 42 10.66 -3.49 6.26
C THR A 42 11.50 -2.81 7.36
N ASN A 43 11.81 -3.57 8.41
CA ASN A 43 12.70 -3.15 9.49
C ASN A 43 14.07 -3.78 9.32
N VAL A 44 15.06 -2.96 9.03
CA VAL A 44 16.46 -3.34 8.89
C VAL A 44 17.22 -2.96 10.16
N SER A 45 17.85 -3.92 10.82
CA SER A 45 18.49 -3.63 12.10
C SER A 45 19.83 -4.34 12.31
N TYR A 46 20.61 -3.78 13.23
CA TYR A 46 21.82 -4.39 13.74
C TYR A 46 21.49 -5.66 14.54
N ASP A 47 22.27 -6.70 14.34
CA ASP A 47 21.98 -8.06 14.80
C ASP A 47 21.66 -8.20 16.32
N PRO A 48 22.33 -7.50 17.25
CA PRO A 48 21.98 -7.55 18.67
C PRO A 48 20.56 -7.08 19.01
N THR A 49 19.89 -6.37 18.12
CA THR A 49 18.50 -5.92 18.30
C THR A 49 17.47 -6.85 17.71
N ARG A 50 17.86 -8.00 17.18
CA ARG A 50 17.00 -8.99 16.54
C ARG A 50 15.80 -9.39 17.41
N GLU A 51 16.07 -9.90 18.60
CA GLU A 51 15.02 -10.40 19.51
C GLU A 51 14.09 -9.27 19.99
N LEU A 52 14.65 -8.07 20.18
CA LEU A 52 13.88 -6.89 20.51
C LEU A 52 12.84 -6.63 19.41
N TYR A 53 13.27 -6.55 18.15
CA TYR A 53 12.36 -6.24 17.05
C TYR A 53 11.43 -7.39 16.69
N GLU A 54 11.83 -8.64 16.84
CA GLU A 54 10.92 -9.78 16.71
C GLU A 54 9.72 -9.68 17.68
N SER A 55 9.96 -9.19 18.88
CA SER A 55 8.92 -8.97 19.89
C SER A 55 8.16 -7.66 19.63
N TYR A 56 8.89 -6.57 19.41
CA TYR A 56 8.30 -5.24 19.22
C TYR A 56 7.41 -5.17 18.01
N ASN A 57 7.82 -5.71 16.87
CA ASN A 57 7.05 -5.62 15.63
C ASN A 57 5.69 -6.35 15.73
N LYS A 58 5.61 -7.42 16.50
CA LYS A 58 4.34 -8.10 16.80
C LYS A 58 3.41 -7.22 17.64
N ILE A 59 3.97 -6.55 18.64
CA ILE A 59 3.21 -5.64 19.50
C ILE A 59 2.74 -4.44 18.70
N PHE A 60 3.61 -3.87 17.87
CA PHE A 60 3.28 -2.76 17.00
C PHE A 60 2.16 -3.11 16.01
N ALA A 61 2.27 -4.24 15.31
CA ALA A 61 1.25 -4.66 14.36
C ALA A 61 -0.12 -4.86 15.01
N LYS A 62 -0.15 -5.44 16.22
CA LYS A 62 -1.38 -5.59 17.01
C LYS A 62 -1.96 -4.23 17.40
N HIS A 63 -1.13 -3.34 17.96
CA HIS A 63 -1.54 -2.00 18.37
C HIS A 63 -2.10 -1.22 17.19
N TRP A 64 -1.40 -1.22 16.06
CA TRP A 64 -1.84 -0.53 14.85
C TRP A 64 -3.20 -1.03 14.35
N LYS A 65 -3.40 -2.35 14.38
CA LYS A 65 -4.68 -2.96 14.03
C LYS A 65 -5.81 -2.53 14.96
N GLU A 66 -5.55 -2.47 16.27
CA GLU A 66 -6.53 -2.03 17.28
C GLU A 66 -6.90 -0.55 17.11
N GLU A 67 -5.93 0.31 16.80
CA GLU A 67 -6.13 1.76 16.67
C GLU A 67 -6.75 2.16 15.32
N THR A 68 -6.35 1.50 14.23
CA THR A 68 -6.68 1.96 12.87
C THR A 68 -7.55 1.01 12.06
N GLY A 69 -7.67 -0.25 12.51
CA GLY A 69 -8.30 -1.32 11.75
C GLY A 69 -7.43 -1.88 10.60
N GLN A 70 -6.26 -1.28 10.34
CA GLN A 70 -5.38 -1.69 9.24
C GLN A 70 -4.43 -2.81 9.67
N ASP A 71 -4.29 -3.82 8.81
CA ASP A 71 -3.29 -4.86 9.02
C ASP A 71 -1.90 -4.40 8.57
N VAL A 72 -0.91 -4.62 9.42
CA VAL A 72 0.50 -4.36 9.13
C VAL A 72 1.30 -5.65 9.28
N GLU A 73 2.12 -5.94 8.27
CA GLU A 73 3.16 -6.96 8.34
C GLU A 73 4.52 -6.28 8.39
N VAL A 74 5.37 -6.65 9.35
CA VAL A 74 6.73 -6.14 9.42
C VAL A 74 7.69 -7.24 9.04
N THR A 75 8.32 -7.11 7.88
CA THR A 75 9.44 -7.93 7.46
C THR A 75 10.71 -7.44 8.13
N GLN A 76 11.66 -8.32 8.38
CA GLN A 76 12.86 -8.01 9.15
C GLN A 76 14.11 -8.48 8.44
N SER A 77 15.14 -7.64 8.46
CA SER A 77 16.50 -7.98 8.08
C SER A 77 17.45 -7.64 9.22
N HIS A 78 18.25 -8.59 9.63
CA HIS A 78 19.23 -8.41 10.72
C HIS A 78 20.62 -8.84 10.28
N GLY A 79 21.63 -8.12 10.73
CA GLY A 79 23.01 -8.42 10.39
C GLY A 79 23.99 -7.44 11.00
N GLY A 80 25.25 -7.51 10.59
CA GLY A 80 26.26 -6.53 10.99
C GLY A 80 25.88 -5.13 10.52
N SER A 81 26.10 -4.11 11.36
CA SER A 81 25.65 -2.74 11.15
C SER A 81 26.11 -2.17 9.79
N GLY A 82 27.41 -2.22 9.49
CA GLY A 82 27.94 -1.72 8.22
C GLY A 82 27.46 -2.54 7.01
N LYS A 83 27.23 -3.84 7.18
CA LYS A 83 26.64 -4.67 6.12
C LYS A 83 25.21 -4.22 5.80
N GLN A 84 24.38 -4.04 6.81
CA GLN A 84 23.00 -3.56 6.65
C GLN A 84 22.95 -2.17 6.02
N ALA A 85 23.84 -1.26 6.44
CA ALA A 85 23.97 0.06 5.82
C ALA A 85 24.28 -0.03 4.33
N LEU A 86 25.23 -0.90 3.97
CA LEU A 86 25.62 -1.10 2.57
C LEU A 86 24.50 -1.71 1.74
N GLU A 87 23.75 -2.67 2.28
CA GLU A 87 22.62 -3.28 1.59
C GLU A 87 21.52 -2.26 1.30
N VAL A 88 21.18 -1.40 2.27
CA VAL A 88 20.22 -0.32 2.09
C VAL A 88 20.73 0.69 1.06
N ALA A 89 21.98 1.13 1.18
CA ALA A 89 22.59 2.06 0.22
C ALA A 89 22.63 1.50 -1.22
N ASN A 90 22.65 0.17 -1.37
CA ASN A 90 22.62 -0.51 -2.66
C ASN A 90 21.24 -0.96 -3.12
N GLY A 91 20.17 -0.55 -2.43
CA GLY A 91 18.79 -0.72 -2.91
C GLY A 91 17.93 -1.71 -2.13
N LEU A 92 18.37 -2.19 -0.96
CA LEU A 92 17.46 -2.87 -0.04
C LEU A 92 16.44 -1.84 0.47
N GLU A 93 15.19 -2.00 0.11
CA GLU A 93 14.11 -1.14 0.58
C GLU A 93 13.92 -1.32 2.09
N ALA A 94 13.97 -0.24 2.84
CA ALA A 94 13.78 -0.21 4.28
C ALA A 94 12.91 0.99 4.67
N ASP A 95 11.92 0.72 5.53
CA ASP A 95 11.08 1.76 6.11
C ASP A 95 11.66 2.24 7.45
N VAL A 96 12.31 1.34 8.16
CA VAL A 96 12.98 1.61 9.44
C VAL A 96 14.37 1.00 9.43
N VAL A 97 15.34 1.79 9.86
CA VAL A 97 16.73 1.36 9.99
C VAL A 97 17.23 1.67 11.39
N THR A 98 17.78 0.65 12.06
CA THR A 98 18.43 0.80 13.39
C THR A 98 19.80 0.17 13.35
N LEU A 99 20.82 1.01 13.35
CA LEU A 99 22.21 0.60 13.21
C LEU A 99 23.03 0.97 14.46
N ALA A 100 24.22 0.37 14.59
CA ALA A 100 25.05 0.54 15.75
C ALA A 100 25.81 1.88 15.79
N LEU A 101 26.12 2.43 14.62
CA LEU A 101 27.01 3.58 14.48
C LEU A 101 26.37 4.66 13.63
N GLU A 102 26.57 5.92 14.02
CA GLU A 102 26.20 7.09 13.23
C GLU A 102 26.83 7.05 11.82
N TYR A 103 28.07 6.60 11.74
CA TYR A 103 28.76 6.41 10.46
C TYR A 103 27.99 5.54 9.48
N ASP A 104 27.38 4.45 9.95
CA ASP A 104 26.59 3.54 9.12
C ASP A 104 25.28 4.20 8.67
N VAL A 105 24.63 4.97 9.54
CA VAL A 105 23.42 5.75 9.19
C VAL A 105 23.78 6.84 8.17
N ASN A 106 24.91 7.52 8.36
CA ASN A 106 25.38 8.55 7.42
C ASN A 106 25.66 7.98 6.03
N ALA A 107 26.13 6.74 5.92
CA ALA A 107 26.33 6.10 4.62
C ALA A 107 25.00 5.96 3.83
N ILE A 108 23.89 5.71 4.52
CA ILE A 108 22.55 5.67 3.91
C ILE A 108 22.08 7.07 3.51
N ARG A 109 22.32 8.07 4.37
CA ARG A 109 22.02 9.47 4.08
C ARG A 109 22.83 9.96 2.86
N ASP A 110 24.12 9.66 2.81
CA ASP A 110 25.00 10.08 1.71
C ASP A 110 24.62 9.41 0.39
N ALA A 111 23.92 8.29 0.42
CA ALA A 111 23.27 7.67 -0.73
C ALA A 111 21.94 8.36 -1.12
N GLY A 112 21.49 9.39 -0.39
CA GLY A 112 20.27 10.14 -0.68
C GLY A 112 18.98 9.45 -0.29
N LEU A 113 19.03 8.51 0.66
CA LEU A 113 17.88 7.69 1.08
C LEU A 113 17.26 8.13 2.40
N ILE A 114 17.83 9.14 3.05
CA ILE A 114 17.31 9.77 4.27
C ILE A 114 17.22 11.27 3.99
N GLU A 115 16.08 11.85 4.28
CA GLU A 115 15.88 13.30 4.23
C GLU A 115 16.58 13.98 5.43
N ASP A 116 17.06 15.23 5.26
CA ASP A 116 17.70 16.03 6.30
C ASP A 116 16.67 16.61 7.29
#